data_64535dfe968b1e85cd12db24edae388e
#
_entry.id   64535dfe968b1e85cd12db24edae388e
#
_cell.length_a   1.000
_cell.length_b   1.000
_cell.length_c   1.000
_cell.angle_alpha   90.00
_cell.angle_beta   90.00
_cell.angle_gamma   90.00
#
_symmetry.space_group_name_H-M   'P 1'
#
loop_
_entity.id
_entity.type
_entity.pdbx_description
1 polymer ?
#
loop_
_entity_poly.entity_id
_entity_poly.type
_entity_poly.pdbx_seq_one_letter_code
_entity_poly.pdbx_strand_id
1 'polypeptide(L)'
;MSARTLRTVTAPLMTAVVFALIFTVVIEPEAKQRASEASTPAGQEPPAVPGGGGRGRGRGPTGPPPPARQGAPVDLTGNWVSIVTEDWQWRMRTPPKGDYASVPMTPQARQLADTWDPSKDGMCEAYGVGGIMRMPGRLRISWQDDNTLKIETDAGQQTRLLHFTPPGGQPETVSAIAAQPKTLQGYSAAEWVRSGGAFDAFLERGAGAAPPRWGSLKVVTTNMRAGWLRRNGVPYSQDAVITENFTRFTNPDAGDWFVVTTTVEDPKNLAQPFITSSNFKKEADGSKWNPQPCRAS
;
A
#
# COMPACT_ATOMS: atom_id res chain seq x y z
N MET A 1 -10.08 -79.32 6.97
CA MET A 1 -11.39 -78.91 7.50
C MET A 1 -11.12 -78.08 8.75
N SER A 2 -11.21 -76.76 8.68
CA SER A 2 -11.06 -75.89 9.87
C SER A 2 -12.06 -74.75 9.72
N ALA A 3 -13.01 -74.73 10.61
CA ALA A 3 -14.10 -73.77 10.67
C ALA A 3 -13.59 -72.42 11.25
N ARG A 4 -13.75 -71.33 10.50
CA ARG A 4 -13.53 -69.98 11.02
C ARG A 4 -14.83 -69.44 11.59
N THR A 5 -14.83 -69.24 12.88
CA THR A 5 -15.89 -68.59 13.66
C THR A 5 -15.95 -67.07 13.35
N LEU A 6 -17.12 -66.62 12.91
CA LEU A 6 -17.48 -65.24 12.71
C LEU A 6 -17.79 -64.58 14.06
N ARG A 7 -17.02 -63.59 14.49
CA ARG A 7 -17.34 -62.75 15.66
C ARG A 7 -18.08 -61.51 15.19
N THR A 8 -19.34 -61.44 15.54
CA THR A 8 -20.17 -60.21 15.44
C THR A 8 -19.77 -59.22 16.51
N VAL A 9 -19.35 -58.05 16.08
CA VAL A 9 -19.09 -56.90 16.95
C VAL A 9 -20.33 -56.02 16.91
N THR A 10 -21.06 -55.98 18.02
CA THR A 10 -22.16 -55.04 18.26
C THR A 10 -21.61 -53.70 18.68
N ALA A 11 -21.86 -52.64 17.91
CA ALA A 11 -21.56 -51.26 18.26
C ALA A 11 -22.67 -50.66 19.13
N PRO A 12 -22.34 -49.90 20.19
CA PRO A 12 -23.36 -49.19 20.97
C PRO A 12 -23.80 -47.91 20.26
N LEU A 13 -25.11 -47.72 20.23
CA LEU A 13 -25.80 -46.53 19.75
C LEU A 13 -25.55 -45.37 20.74
N MET A 14 -24.75 -44.39 20.37
CA MET A 14 -24.62 -43.12 21.12
C MET A 14 -25.73 -42.18 20.69
N THR A 15 -26.66 -41.95 21.58
CA THR A 15 -27.73 -40.95 21.45
C THR A 15 -27.12 -39.55 21.64
N ALA A 16 -26.99 -38.81 20.57
CA ALA A 16 -26.59 -37.39 20.64
C ALA A 16 -27.79 -36.52 21.03
N VAL A 17 -27.75 -35.95 22.23
CA VAL A 17 -28.68 -34.92 22.68
C VAL A 17 -28.25 -33.62 22.08
N VAL A 18 -29.04 -33.10 21.11
CA VAL A 18 -28.85 -31.79 20.53
C VAL A 18 -29.49 -30.74 21.45
N PHE A 19 -28.67 -29.97 22.15
CA PHE A 19 -29.12 -28.76 22.85
C PHE A 19 -29.27 -27.64 21.84
N ALA A 20 -30.49 -27.30 21.45
CA ALA A 20 -30.80 -26.11 20.69
C ALA A 20 -30.80 -24.91 21.64
N LEU A 21 -29.73 -24.11 21.60
CA LEU A 21 -29.70 -22.80 22.23
C LEU A 21 -30.44 -21.80 21.32
N ILE A 22 -31.65 -21.44 21.72
CA ILE A 22 -32.43 -20.35 21.10
C ILE A 22 -31.86 -19.04 21.63
N PHE A 23 -31.10 -18.33 20.79
CA PHE A 23 -30.76 -16.93 21.03
C PHE A 23 -31.96 -16.07 20.64
N THR A 24 -32.70 -15.61 21.63
CA THR A 24 -33.70 -14.52 21.47
C THR A 24 -32.92 -13.20 21.31
N VAL A 25 -32.91 -12.65 20.10
CA VAL A 25 -32.47 -11.30 19.83
C VAL A 25 -33.58 -10.37 20.33
N VAL A 26 -33.31 -9.67 21.42
CA VAL A 26 -34.16 -8.56 21.90
C VAL A 26 -33.81 -7.36 21.03
N ILE A 27 -34.71 -6.96 20.16
CA ILE A 27 -34.65 -5.70 19.44
C ILE A 27 -35.19 -4.61 20.37
N GLU A 28 -34.32 -3.78 20.89
CA GLU A 28 -34.73 -2.55 21.59
C GLU A 28 -35.24 -1.50 20.56
N PRO A 29 -36.39 -0.85 20.84
CA PRO A 29 -36.89 0.20 19.95
C PRO A 29 -36.10 1.50 20.11
N GLU A 30 -35.74 2.10 18.99
CA GLU A 30 -35.13 3.43 18.88
C GLU A 30 -35.88 4.47 19.72
N ALA A 31 -35.17 5.05 20.68
CA ALA A 31 -35.64 6.21 21.40
C ALA A 31 -35.61 7.45 20.48
N LYS A 32 -36.80 7.92 20.09
CA LYS A 32 -37.01 9.21 19.47
C LYS A 32 -36.43 10.31 20.38
N GLN A 33 -35.32 10.90 19.98
CA GLN A 33 -34.82 12.13 20.56
C GLN A 33 -35.75 13.29 20.21
N ARG A 34 -36.54 13.72 21.19
CA ARG A 34 -37.30 14.96 21.13
C ARG A 34 -36.32 16.14 21.12
N ALA A 35 -36.33 16.90 20.05
CA ALA A 35 -35.76 18.23 20.04
C ALA A 35 -36.47 19.11 21.08
N SER A 36 -35.76 19.50 22.12
CA SER A 36 -36.19 20.51 23.05
C SER A 36 -35.87 21.87 22.45
N GLU A 37 -36.88 22.61 22.05
CA GLU A 37 -36.79 24.04 21.72
C GLU A 37 -36.42 24.79 23.02
N ALA A 38 -35.16 25.19 23.13
CA ALA A 38 -34.72 26.14 24.15
C ALA A 38 -34.88 27.56 23.59
N SER A 39 -35.85 28.26 24.12
CA SER A 39 -36.09 29.70 23.91
C SER A 39 -34.86 30.52 24.29
N THR A 40 -34.34 31.28 23.34
CA THR A 40 -33.29 32.27 23.55
C THR A 40 -33.85 33.50 24.30
N PRO A 41 -33.30 33.90 25.46
CA PRO A 41 -33.59 35.22 25.99
C PRO A 41 -32.85 36.27 25.17
N ALA A 42 -33.58 37.29 24.79
CA ALA A 42 -33.03 38.49 24.12
C ALA A 42 -32.17 39.32 25.09
N GLY A 43 -31.04 39.78 24.58
CA GLY A 43 -30.40 41.02 25.02
C GLY A 43 -29.35 40.90 26.12
N GLN A 44 -28.11 40.73 25.70
CA GLN A 44 -26.96 41.46 26.24
C GLN A 44 -25.86 41.51 25.20
N GLU A 45 -25.62 42.69 24.67
CA GLU A 45 -24.49 43.00 23.75
C GLU A 45 -23.19 42.88 24.56
N PRO A 46 -22.21 42.08 24.13
CA PRO A 46 -20.92 42.00 24.81
C PRO A 46 -20.16 43.34 24.61
N PRO A 47 -19.42 43.82 25.63
CA PRO A 47 -18.68 45.06 25.55
C PRO A 47 -17.63 44.99 24.42
N ALA A 48 -17.53 46.05 23.63
CA ALA A 48 -16.54 46.24 22.55
C ALA A 48 -15.13 46.08 23.10
N VAL A 49 -14.41 45.07 22.62
CA VAL A 49 -12.99 44.86 22.89
C VAL A 49 -12.21 45.92 22.10
N PRO A 50 -11.31 46.72 22.77
CA PRO A 50 -10.50 47.72 22.05
C PRO A 50 -9.67 47.03 20.97
N GLY A 51 -9.66 47.64 19.75
CA GLY A 51 -8.99 47.13 18.58
C GLY A 51 -7.52 46.83 18.84
N GLY A 52 -7.19 45.55 18.99
CA GLY A 52 -5.80 45.06 18.90
C GLY A 52 -5.32 45.14 17.48
N GLY A 53 -4.24 45.86 17.26
CA GLY A 53 -3.61 46.12 15.97
C GLY A 53 -3.49 44.86 15.11
N GLY A 54 -3.82 44.99 13.84
CA GLY A 54 -3.78 43.93 12.84
C GLY A 54 -2.43 43.24 12.80
N ARG A 55 -2.39 42.05 13.44
CA ARG A 55 -1.32 41.08 13.19
C ARG A 55 -1.47 40.66 11.75
N GLY A 56 -0.57 41.14 10.89
CA GLY A 56 -0.50 40.79 9.49
C GLY A 56 -0.63 39.27 9.36
N ARG A 57 -1.70 38.83 8.70
CA ARG A 57 -1.78 37.44 8.20
C ARG A 57 -0.52 37.24 7.38
N GLY A 58 0.43 36.49 7.91
CA GLY A 58 1.62 36.10 7.16
C GLY A 58 1.14 35.56 5.81
N ARG A 59 1.42 36.31 4.75
CA ARG A 59 1.22 35.83 3.38
C ARG A 59 2.02 34.53 3.29
N GLY A 60 1.34 33.42 3.10
CA GLY A 60 2.00 32.18 2.71
C GLY A 60 2.90 32.45 1.50
N PRO A 61 3.87 31.59 1.21
CA PRO A 61 4.79 31.77 0.09
C PRO A 61 4.01 32.11 -1.18
N THR A 62 4.27 33.31 -1.75
CA THR A 62 3.54 33.85 -2.91
C THR A 62 4.11 33.37 -4.24
N GLY A 63 5.01 32.37 -4.22
CA GLY A 63 5.62 31.78 -5.40
C GLY A 63 4.94 30.48 -5.82
N PRO A 64 5.19 30.01 -7.04
CA PRO A 64 4.77 28.66 -7.45
C PRO A 64 5.36 27.60 -6.49
N PRO A 65 4.68 26.46 -6.30
CA PRO A 65 5.23 25.41 -5.46
C PRO A 65 6.60 24.96 -5.99
N PRO A 66 7.53 24.55 -5.11
CA PRO A 66 8.84 24.07 -5.56
C PRO A 66 8.71 22.76 -6.32
N PRO A 67 9.72 22.40 -7.17
CA PRO A 67 9.80 21.07 -7.76
C PRO A 67 9.69 19.95 -6.72
N ALA A 68 9.25 18.76 -7.12
CA ALA A 68 8.97 17.66 -6.21
C ALA A 68 10.19 17.27 -5.35
N ARG A 69 11.39 17.31 -5.93
CA ARG A 69 12.65 17.05 -5.21
C ARG A 69 12.91 18.06 -4.10
N GLN A 70 12.76 19.32 -4.39
CA GLN A 70 12.99 20.39 -3.41
C GLN A 70 11.89 20.47 -2.36
N GLY A 71 10.65 20.15 -2.79
CA GLY A 71 9.47 20.15 -1.95
C GLY A 71 9.27 18.88 -1.13
N ALA A 72 10.16 17.87 -1.24
CA ALA A 72 10.03 16.57 -0.56
C ALA A 72 9.95 16.74 0.97
N PRO A 73 8.89 16.25 1.64
CA PRO A 73 8.79 16.29 3.10
C PRO A 73 9.70 15.25 3.75
N VAL A 74 10.07 14.20 3.02
CA VAL A 74 10.96 13.12 3.45
C VAL A 74 11.95 12.78 2.34
N ASP A 75 13.15 12.36 2.71
CA ASP A 75 14.15 11.90 1.77
C ASP A 75 14.14 10.38 1.71
N LEU A 76 13.73 9.82 0.57
CA LEU A 76 13.74 8.38 0.30
C LEU A 76 15.00 7.92 -0.44
N THR A 77 15.91 8.82 -0.80
CA THR A 77 17.10 8.46 -1.60
C THR A 77 18.07 7.58 -0.83
N GLY A 78 18.84 6.78 -1.55
CA GLY A 78 19.88 5.92 -1.02
C GLY A 78 19.69 4.45 -1.33
N ASN A 79 20.41 3.62 -0.59
CA ASN A 79 20.41 2.16 -0.72
C ASN A 79 19.56 1.57 0.41
N TRP A 80 18.72 0.63 0.07
CA TRP A 80 17.75 0.03 0.99
C TRP A 80 17.73 -1.48 0.82
N VAL A 81 17.57 -2.21 1.91
CA VAL A 81 17.42 -3.68 1.89
C VAL A 81 16.04 -4.07 2.42
N SER A 82 15.39 -4.98 1.74
CA SER A 82 14.11 -5.56 2.20
C SER A 82 14.33 -6.36 3.48
N ILE A 83 13.54 -6.06 4.51
CA ILE A 83 13.47 -6.85 5.74
C ILE A 83 12.13 -7.56 5.75
N VAL A 84 12.16 -8.87 5.51
CA VAL A 84 10.94 -9.68 5.37
C VAL A 84 10.48 -10.12 6.76
N THR A 85 9.48 -9.43 7.31
CA THR A 85 8.87 -9.72 8.61
C THR A 85 7.48 -10.32 8.49
N GLU A 86 6.78 -9.99 7.41
CA GLU A 86 5.43 -10.48 7.10
C GLU A 86 5.44 -11.39 5.88
N ASP A 87 4.53 -12.34 5.84
CA ASP A 87 4.34 -13.27 4.71
C ASP A 87 5.63 -13.98 4.26
N TRP A 88 6.59 -14.18 5.18
CA TRP A 88 7.94 -14.67 4.87
C TRP A 88 7.92 -15.99 4.09
N GLN A 89 6.98 -16.90 4.39
CA GLN A 89 6.85 -18.19 3.73
C GLN A 89 6.48 -18.08 2.24
N TRP A 90 5.80 -16.99 1.84
CA TRP A 90 5.43 -16.74 0.44
C TRP A 90 6.35 -15.74 -0.27
N ARG A 91 7.20 -15.04 0.48
CA ARG A 91 8.15 -14.04 -0.06
C ARG A 91 9.53 -14.62 -0.23
N MET A 92 10.05 -15.36 0.77
CA MET A 92 11.39 -15.93 0.75
C MET A 92 11.50 -17.16 -0.14
N ARG A 93 10.41 -17.86 -0.36
CA ARG A 93 10.33 -19.05 -1.22
C ARG A 93 9.21 -18.89 -2.23
N THR A 94 9.37 -19.49 -3.41
CA THR A 94 8.25 -19.60 -4.34
C THR A 94 7.22 -20.56 -3.75
N PRO A 95 5.97 -20.12 -3.50
CA PRO A 95 4.94 -21.01 -3.00
C PRO A 95 4.60 -22.07 -4.05
N PRO A 96 4.15 -23.27 -3.62
CA PRO A 96 3.67 -24.26 -4.58
C PRO A 96 2.41 -23.74 -5.29
N LYS A 97 2.14 -24.28 -6.48
CA LYS A 97 0.86 -24.11 -7.17
C LYS A 97 -0.28 -24.53 -6.25
N GLY A 98 -1.36 -23.78 -6.20
CA GLY A 98 -2.48 -24.01 -5.31
C GLY A 98 -2.39 -23.33 -3.93
N ASP A 99 -1.21 -22.91 -3.50
CA ASP A 99 -1.05 -22.14 -2.27
C ASP A 99 -1.30 -20.65 -2.52
N TYR A 100 -2.56 -20.28 -2.48
CA TYR A 100 -3.04 -18.91 -2.68
C TYR A 100 -3.60 -18.30 -1.39
N ALA A 101 -3.23 -18.82 -0.25
CA ALA A 101 -3.70 -18.32 1.04
C ALA A 101 -3.50 -16.81 1.19
N SER A 102 -4.44 -16.14 1.85
CA SER A 102 -4.46 -14.67 2.09
C SER A 102 -4.63 -13.79 0.85
N VAL A 103 -4.76 -14.34 -0.38
CA VAL A 103 -5.10 -13.54 -1.55
C VAL A 103 -6.58 -13.70 -1.87
N PRO A 104 -7.36 -12.62 -1.89
CA PRO A 104 -8.81 -12.66 -2.12
C PRO A 104 -9.13 -12.83 -3.62
N MET A 105 -8.69 -13.93 -4.23
CA MET A 105 -8.87 -14.17 -5.65
C MET A 105 -10.31 -14.52 -6.02
N THR A 106 -10.75 -14.06 -7.19
CA THR A 106 -11.98 -14.54 -7.83
C THR A 106 -11.83 -16.02 -8.24
N PRO A 107 -12.93 -16.76 -8.44
CA PRO A 107 -12.86 -18.14 -8.96
C PRO A 107 -12.11 -18.24 -10.30
N GLN A 108 -12.28 -17.27 -11.18
CA GLN A 108 -11.60 -17.18 -12.47
C GLN A 108 -10.09 -16.98 -12.32
N ALA A 109 -9.68 -16.10 -11.38
CA ALA A 109 -8.27 -15.89 -11.09
C ALA A 109 -7.60 -17.15 -10.52
N ARG A 110 -8.31 -17.94 -9.70
CA ARG A 110 -7.81 -19.25 -9.22
C ARG A 110 -7.59 -20.22 -10.36
N GLN A 111 -8.56 -20.35 -11.27
CA GLN A 111 -8.42 -21.18 -12.46
C GLN A 111 -7.20 -20.75 -13.31
N LEU A 112 -7.01 -19.43 -13.48
CA LEU A 112 -5.84 -18.91 -14.21
C LEU A 112 -4.53 -19.25 -13.47
N ALA A 113 -4.46 -19.04 -12.16
CA ALA A 113 -3.30 -19.38 -11.34
C ALA A 113 -2.97 -20.89 -11.41
N ASP A 114 -3.98 -21.76 -11.50
CA ASP A 114 -3.80 -23.20 -11.63
C ASP A 114 -3.21 -23.61 -12.99
N THR A 115 -3.21 -22.74 -13.99
CA THR A 115 -2.53 -22.98 -15.28
C THR A 115 -1.06 -22.57 -15.25
N TRP A 116 -0.61 -21.88 -14.19
CA TRP A 116 0.76 -21.39 -14.11
C TRP A 116 1.78 -22.53 -14.22
N ASP A 117 2.79 -22.30 -15.04
CA ASP A 117 3.90 -23.23 -15.29
C ASP A 117 5.21 -22.42 -15.24
N PRO A 118 6.04 -22.58 -14.22
CA PRO A 118 7.26 -21.81 -14.06
C PRO A 118 8.24 -21.98 -15.23
N SER A 119 8.21 -23.12 -15.92
CA SER A 119 9.08 -23.37 -17.08
C SER A 119 8.75 -22.48 -18.28
N LYS A 120 7.55 -21.90 -18.30
CA LYS A 120 7.04 -21.01 -19.35
C LYS A 120 7.05 -19.53 -18.93
N ASP A 121 7.39 -19.22 -17.69
CA ASP A 121 7.51 -17.84 -17.17
C ASP A 121 8.83 -17.22 -17.62
N GLY A 122 8.90 -16.86 -18.90
CA GLY A 122 10.07 -16.22 -19.51
C GLY A 122 10.00 -14.70 -19.58
N MET A 123 8.88 -14.10 -19.17
CA MET A 123 8.58 -12.68 -19.38
C MET A 123 8.67 -11.84 -18.10
N CYS A 124 9.16 -12.43 -17.00
CA CYS A 124 9.40 -11.74 -15.72
C CYS A 124 8.14 -11.15 -15.06
N GLU A 125 6.98 -11.73 -15.29
CA GLU A 125 5.68 -11.21 -14.81
C GLU A 125 5.62 -11.06 -13.28
N ALA A 126 6.36 -11.90 -12.53
CA ALA A 126 6.44 -11.81 -11.07
C ALA A 126 7.24 -10.57 -10.59
N TYR A 127 7.99 -9.93 -11.46
CA TYR A 127 8.76 -8.72 -11.18
C TYR A 127 8.07 -7.44 -11.67
N GLY A 128 6.81 -7.54 -12.06
CA GLY A 128 5.97 -6.39 -12.35
C GLY A 128 5.57 -5.61 -11.10
N VAL A 129 4.99 -4.43 -11.30
CA VAL A 129 4.67 -3.48 -10.23
C VAL A 129 3.82 -4.09 -9.11
N GLY A 130 2.94 -5.06 -9.40
CA GLY A 130 2.11 -5.72 -8.38
C GLY A 130 2.89 -6.61 -7.39
N GLY A 131 4.08 -7.09 -7.77
CA GLY A 131 4.89 -7.99 -6.96
C GLY A 131 6.24 -7.44 -6.52
N ILE A 132 6.81 -6.47 -7.26
CA ILE A 132 8.22 -6.08 -7.13
C ILE A 132 8.62 -5.59 -5.73
N MET A 133 7.77 -4.79 -5.06
CA MET A 133 8.07 -4.29 -3.71
C MET A 133 7.98 -5.38 -2.65
N ARG A 134 7.49 -6.55 -2.97
CA ARG A 134 7.46 -7.73 -2.10
C ARG A 134 8.64 -8.66 -2.31
N MET A 135 9.41 -8.50 -3.40
CA MET A 135 10.59 -9.32 -3.64
C MET A 135 11.67 -9.03 -2.58
N PRO A 136 12.26 -10.07 -1.97
CA PRO A 136 13.44 -9.91 -1.15
C PRO A 136 14.59 -9.40 -2.03
N GLY A 137 15.23 -8.31 -1.61
CA GLY A 137 16.31 -7.73 -2.39
C GLY A 137 16.63 -6.33 -1.92
N ARG A 138 17.35 -5.59 -2.76
CA ARG A 138 17.77 -4.22 -2.50
C ARG A 138 17.16 -3.26 -3.48
N LEU A 139 17.00 -2.03 -3.02
CA LEU A 139 16.56 -0.91 -3.83
C LEU A 139 17.66 0.16 -3.83
N ARG A 140 17.80 0.83 -4.96
CA ARG A 140 18.46 2.12 -5.10
C ARG A 140 17.42 3.14 -5.46
N ILE A 141 17.27 4.17 -4.65
CA ILE A 141 16.33 5.26 -4.88
C ILE A 141 17.13 6.52 -5.12
N SER A 142 16.88 7.19 -6.24
CA SER A 142 17.57 8.41 -6.63
C SER A 142 16.65 9.31 -7.44
N TRP A 143 16.93 10.60 -7.44
CA TRP A 143 16.25 11.51 -8.37
C TRP A 143 16.87 11.39 -9.76
N GLN A 144 16.04 11.13 -10.76
CA GLN A 144 16.44 11.18 -12.17
C GLN A 144 16.48 12.64 -12.65
N ASP A 145 15.50 13.43 -12.21
CA ASP A 145 15.38 14.86 -12.43
C ASP A 145 14.62 15.49 -11.24
N ASP A 146 14.23 16.77 -11.33
CA ASP A 146 13.57 17.48 -10.24
C ASP A 146 12.13 16.99 -9.93
N ASN A 147 11.51 16.25 -10.85
CA ASN A 147 10.13 15.78 -10.72
C ASN A 147 9.97 14.28 -11.00
N THR A 148 11.07 13.53 -11.15
CA THR A 148 11.03 12.09 -11.38
C THR A 148 11.93 11.36 -10.37
N LEU A 149 11.32 10.59 -9.48
CA LEU A 149 12.03 9.71 -8.56
C LEU A 149 12.20 8.34 -9.21
N LYS A 150 13.42 7.83 -9.24
CA LYS A 150 13.78 6.54 -9.81
C LYS A 150 14.01 5.51 -8.71
N ILE A 151 13.39 4.33 -8.83
CA ILE A 151 13.63 3.15 -8.02
C ILE A 151 14.21 2.07 -8.91
N GLU A 152 15.41 1.60 -8.57
CA GLU A 152 16.06 0.45 -9.20
C GLU A 152 16.03 -0.72 -8.21
N THR A 153 15.78 -1.94 -8.70
CA THR A 153 15.79 -3.16 -7.90
C THR A 153 16.93 -4.08 -8.34
N ASP A 154 17.63 -4.69 -7.40
CA ASP A 154 18.60 -5.73 -7.72
C ASP A 154 17.91 -7.05 -8.11
N ALA A 155 16.83 -7.41 -7.42
CA ALA A 155 15.99 -8.53 -7.79
C ALA A 155 15.21 -8.22 -9.08
N GLY A 156 15.45 -9.00 -10.12
CA GLY A 156 14.82 -8.85 -11.43
C GLY A 156 15.34 -7.69 -12.27
N GLN A 157 16.29 -6.89 -11.77
CA GLN A 157 16.88 -5.75 -12.49
C GLN A 157 15.84 -4.80 -13.08
N GLN A 158 14.83 -4.43 -12.30
CA GLN A 158 13.77 -3.55 -12.74
C GLN A 158 14.07 -2.09 -12.41
N THR A 159 13.54 -1.19 -13.23
CA THR A 159 13.57 0.25 -13.00
C THR A 159 12.15 0.79 -13.03
N ARG A 160 11.78 1.55 -12.00
CA ARG A 160 10.50 2.26 -11.91
C ARG A 160 10.76 3.75 -11.88
N LEU A 161 9.96 4.51 -12.61
CA LEU A 161 9.95 5.97 -12.62
C LEU A 161 8.66 6.47 -12.00
N LEU A 162 8.79 7.27 -10.96
CA LEU A 162 7.66 7.86 -10.22
C LEU A 162 7.57 9.33 -10.62
N HIS A 163 6.52 9.68 -11.36
CA HIS A 163 6.36 10.98 -12.00
C HIS A 163 5.52 11.93 -11.14
N PHE A 164 6.10 13.00 -10.71
CA PHE A 164 5.39 14.09 -10.06
C PHE A 164 4.95 15.13 -11.09
N THR A 165 3.81 15.76 -10.86
CA THR A 165 3.39 16.91 -11.67
C THR A 165 4.35 18.06 -11.43
N PRO A 166 4.99 18.62 -12.50
CA PRO A 166 5.86 19.78 -12.36
C PRO A 166 5.11 21.01 -11.83
N PRO A 167 5.79 21.95 -11.19
CA PRO A 167 5.20 23.21 -10.75
C PRO A 167 4.53 23.97 -11.91
N GLY A 168 3.25 24.33 -11.73
CA GLY A 168 2.46 24.99 -12.78
C GLY A 168 2.07 24.10 -13.96
N GLY A 169 2.50 22.83 -13.96
CA GLY A 169 2.09 21.84 -14.96
C GLY A 169 0.72 21.23 -14.64
N GLN A 170 0.24 20.44 -15.56
CA GLN A 170 -0.96 19.61 -15.38
C GLN A 170 -0.54 18.14 -15.18
N PRO A 171 -1.28 17.37 -14.37
CA PRO A 171 -1.10 15.92 -14.33
C PRO A 171 -1.26 15.32 -15.72
N GLU A 172 -0.52 14.25 -16.00
CA GLU A 172 -0.69 13.48 -17.24
C GLU A 172 -2.13 12.98 -17.32
N THR A 173 -2.76 13.17 -18.47
CA THR A 173 -4.15 12.74 -18.65
C THR A 173 -4.26 11.23 -18.79
N VAL A 174 -5.40 10.65 -18.38
CA VAL A 174 -5.65 9.21 -18.52
C VAL A 174 -5.49 8.75 -19.96
N SER A 175 -5.93 9.55 -20.94
CA SER A 175 -5.78 9.24 -22.37
C SER A 175 -4.33 9.27 -22.82
N ALA A 176 -3.52 10.22 -22.36
CA ALA A 176 -2.10 10.29 -22.69
C ALA A 176 -1.33 9.13 -22.06
N ILE A 177 -1.64 8.75 -20.82
CA ILE A 177 -1.06 7.57 -20.16
C ILE A 177 -1.44 6.29 -20.94
N ALA A 178 -2.72 6.13 -21.29
CA ALA A 178 -3.21 4.95 -22.01
C ALA A 178 -2.62 4.80 -23.42
N ALA A 179 -2.17 5.89 -24.04
CA ALA A 179 -1.50 5.89 -25.33
C ALA A 179 -0.04 5.40 -25.27
N GLN A 180 0.55 5.37 -24.07
CA GLN A 180 1.91 4.87 -23.88
C GLN A 180 1.95 3.35 -23.93
N PRO A 181 3.07 2.74 -24.36
CA PRO A 181 3.23 1.29 -24.31
C PRO A 181 3.09 0.76 -22.88
N LYS A 182 2.31 -0.30 -22.70
CA LYS A 182 2.22 -0.99 -21.42
C LYS A 182 3.53 -1.69 -21.07
N THR A 183 4.04 -1.44 -19.87
CA THR A 183 5.26 -2.08 -19.34
C THR A 183 4.94 -2.90 -18.10
N LEU A 184 5.88 -3.71 -17.60
CA LEU A 184 5.71 -4.42 -16.32
C LEU A 184 5.58 -3.44 -15.14
N GLN A 185 6.21 -2.26 -15.23
CA GLN A 185 6.19 -1.26 -14.18
C GLN A 185 5.08 -0.22 -14.33
N GLY A 186 4.41 -0.20 -15.49
CA GLY A 186 3.32 0.75 -15.78
C GLY A 186 3.76 2.20 -15.78
N TYR A 187 2.78 3.09 -15.64
CA TYR A 187 2.97 4.53 -15.40
C TYR A 187 2.63 4.84 -13.95
N SER A 188 3.58 5.39 -13.20
CA SER A 188 3.43 5.69 -11.76
C SER A 188 3.34 7.21 -11.56
N ALA A 189 2.13 7.71 -11.27
CA ALA A 189 1.91 9.08 -10.83
C ALA A 189 2.21 9.18 -9.34
N ALA A 190 3.00 10.18 -8.95
CA ALA A 190 3.49 10.37 -7.59
C ALA A 190 3.05 11.70 -7.01
N GLU A 191 2.74 11.71 -5.72
CA GLU A 191 2.42 12.92 -4.97
C GLU A 191 2.98 12.85 -3.54
N TRP A 192 3.43 13.99 -3.02
CA TRP A 192 3.77 14.11 -1.61
C TRP A 192 2.51 14.35 -0.78
N VAL A 193 2.21 13.43 0.12
CA VAL A 193 1.17 13.61 1.14
C VAL A 193 1.83 14.19 2.37
N ARG A 194 1.47 15.43 2.73
CA ARG A 194 1.98 16.08 3.93
C ARG A 194 1.06 15.77 5.10
N SER A 195 1.62 15.25 6.18
CA SER A 195 0.92 15.15 7.46
C SER A 195 0.97 16.52 8.12
N GLY A 196 -0.15 16.99 8.60
CA GLY A 196 -0.25 18.28 9.26
C GLY A 196 -1.48 19.01 8.78
N GLY A 197 -2.59 18.84 9.49
CA GLY A 197 -3.77 19.69 9.37
C GLY A 197 -3.53 21.05 10.01
N ALA A 198 -4.55 21.91 10.00
CA ALA A 198 -4.51 23.22 10.64
C ALA A 198 -4.12 23.17 12.15
N PHE A 199 -4.32 22.05 12.81
CA PHE A 199 -3.97 21.82 14.21
C PHE A 199 -2.45 21.70 14.43
N ASP A 200 -1.74 20.97 13.56
CA ASP A 200 -0.28 20.86 13.66
C ASP A 200 0.39 22.22 13.33
N ALA A 201 -0.13 22.94 12.34
CA ALA A 201 0.31 24.29 12.03
C ALA A 201 0.04 25.28 13.19
N PHE A 202 -0.93 25.02 14.05
CA PHE A 202 -1.22 25.80 15.24
C PHE A 202 -0.20 25.51 16.36
N LEU A 203 0.14 24.26 16.61
CA LEU A 203 1.11 23.87 17.64
C LEU A 203 2.53 24.35 17.27
N GLU A 204 2.88 24.34 15.99
CA GLU A 204 4.20 24.74 15.49
C GLU A 204 4.46 26.25 15.54
N ARG A 205 3.41 27.08 15.50
CA ARG A 205 3.56 28.56 15.54
C ARG A 205 4.10 29.08 16.86
N GLY A 206 4.12 28.28 17.91
CA GLY A 206 4.60 28.70 19.23
C GLY A 206 6.12 28.63 19.43
N ALA A 207 6.86 27.90 18.59
CA ALA A 207 8.23 27.50 18.87
C ALA A 207 9.34 28.12 18.01
N GLY A 208 9.02 28.93 16.97
CA GLY A 208 10.05 29.55 16.11
C GLY A 208 10.94 28.56 15.33
N ALA A 209 10.68 27.25 15.46
CA ALA A 209 11.38 26.20 14.70
C ALA A 209 10.72 25.99 13.33
N ALA A 210 11.52 25.65 12.33
CA ALA A 210 10.99 25.19 11.06
C ALA A 210 10.07 23.97 11.33
N PRO A 211 8.86 23.91 10.74
CA PRO A 211 7.95 22.81 10.98
C PRO A 211 8.64 21.49 10.62
N PRO A 212 8.50 20.45 11.45
CA PRO A 212 9.02 19.15 11.12
C PRO A 212 8.45 18.73 9.77
N ARG A 213 9.31 18.27 8.87
CA ARG A 213 8.88 17.77 7.57
C ARG A 213 8.30 16.37 7.73
N TRP A 214 7.01 16.31 8.07
CA TRP A 214 6.28 15.07 8.14
C TRP A 214 5.55 14.85 6.81
N GLY A 215 5.58 13.61 6.34
CA GLY A 215 4.85 13.26 5.14
C GLY A 215 5.20 11.88 4.63
N SER A 216 4.49 11.48 3.60
CA SER A 216 4.68 10.22 2.90
C SER A 216 4.64 10.46 1.39
N LEU A 217 5.13 9.51 0.63
CA LEU A 217 4.98 9.47 -0.81
C LEU A 217 3.80 8.55 -1.14
N LYS A 218 2.81 9.07 -1.86
CA LYS A 218 1.75 8.26 -2.47
C LYS A 218 2.02 8.10 -3.95
N VAL A 219 1.89 6.89 -4.44
CA VAL A 219 2.09 6.52 -5.84
C VAL A 219 0.87 5.76 -6.33
N VAL A 220 0.33 6.16 -7.47
CA VAL A 220 -0.74 5.42 -8.15
C VAL A 220 -0.21 4.95 -9.50
N THR A 221 -0.21 3.63 -9.71
CA THR A 221 0.30 3.03 -10.94
C THR A 221 -0.82 2.41 -11.75
N THR A 222 -0.85 2.75 -13.02
CA THR A 222 -1.78 2.25 -14.03
C THR A 222 -1.03 1.91 -15.33
N ASN A 223 -1.73 1.58 -16.41
CA ASN A 223 -1.15 1.31 -17.74
C ASN A 223 -0.01 0.27 -17.71
N MET A 224 -0.18 -0.76 -16.89
CA MET A 224 0.80 -1.84 -16.76
C MET A 224 0.44 -3.04 -17.63
N ARG A 225 1.41 -3.90 -17.88
CA ARG A 225 1.15 -5.26 -18.37
C ARG A 225 0.62 -6.11 -17.22
N ALA A 226 -0.18 -7.12 -17.55
CA ALA A 226 -0.57 -8.15 -16.58
C ALA A 226 0.68 -8.87 -16.04
N GLY A 227 0.59 -9.39 -14.82
CA GLY A 227 1.69 -10.08 -14.16
C GLY A 227 1.20 -10.85 -12.94
N TRP A 228 2.14 -11.16 -12.04
CA TRP A 228 1.88 -11.96 -10.85
C TRP A 228 2.09 -11.18 -9.56
N LEU A 229 1.14 -11.26 -8.62
CA LEU A 229 1.27 -10.75 -7.24
C LEU A 229 2.18 -11.65 -6.41
N ARG A 230 2.29 -12.93 -6.78
CA ARG A 230 3.17 -13.93 -6.18
C ARG A 230 3.79 -14.79 -7.28
N ARG A 231 4.99 -15.29 -7.03
CA ARG A 231 5.78 -16.08 -7.99
C ARG A 231 5.14 -17.41 -8.39
N ASN A 232 4.06 -17.82 -7.77
CA ASN A 232 3.30 -19.03 -8.13
C ASN A 232 2.06 -18.74 -8.99
N GLY A 233 2.10 -17.66 -9.76
CA GLY A 233 1.09 -17.37 -10.78
C GLY A 233 -0.19 -16.70 -10.26
N VAL A 234 -0.21 -16.17 -9.03
CA VAL A 234 -1.34 -15.36 -8.55
C VAL A 234 -1.45 -14.08 -9.40
N PRO A 235 -2.49 -13.93 -10.24
CA PRO A 235 -2.49 -12.92 -11.28
C PRO A 235 -2.95 -11.54 -10.80
N TYR A 236 -2.47 -10.50 -11.49
CA TYR A 236 -3.16 -9.22 -11.62
C TYR A 236 -3.32 -8.87 -13.10
N SER A 237 -4.36 -8.14 -13.44
CA SER A 237 -4.67 -7.76 -14.83
C SER A 237 -3.97 -6.45 -15.22
N GLN A 238 -3.97 -6.17 -16.50
CA GLN A 238 -3.50 -4.88 -17.03
C GLN A 238 -4.42 -3.69 -16.66
N ASP A 239 -5.61 -3.97 -16.15
CA ASP A 239 -6.62 -2.98 -15.76
C ASP A 239 -6.59 -2.74 -14.24
N ALA A 240 -5.66 -3.39 -13.53
CA ALA A 240 -5.45 -3.16 -12.12
C ALA A 240 -5.00 -1.72 -11.84
N VAL A 241 -5.37 -1.22 -10.67
CA VAL A 241 -4.84 0.02 -10.09
C VAL A 241 -4.04 -0.35 -8.86
N ILE A 242 -2.80 0.13 -8.79
CA ILE A 242 -1.91 -0.16 -7.67
C ILE A 242 -1.59 1.15 -6.97
N THR A 243 -2.00 1.27 -5.70
CA THR A 243 -1.70 2.42 -4.85
C THR A 243 -0.66 2.01 -3.82
N GLU A 244 0.43 2.76 -3.74
CA GLU A 244 1.52 2.53 -2.79
C GLU A 244 1.75 3.79 -1.95
N ASN A 245 1.87 3.59 -0.63
CA ASN A 245 2.20 4.66 0.31
C ASN A 245 3.55 4.34 0.97
N PHE A 246 4.55 5.21 0.75
CA PHE A 246 5.88 5.09 1.31
C PHE A 246 5.99 5.98 2.54
N THR A 247 6.11 5.38 3.70
CA THR A 247 6.23 6.08 4.98
C THR A 247 7.62 5.84 5.55
N ARG A 248 8.45 6.90 5.64
CA ARG A 248 9.78 6.82 6.24
C ARG A 248 9.71 7.16 7.73
N PHE A 249 10.51 6.46 8.52
CA PHE A 249 10.74 6.76 9.92
C PHE A 249 12.19 6.45 10.30
N THR A 250 12.66 7.08 11.38
CA THR A 250 13.97 6.82 11.96
C THR A 250 13.78 6.18 13.32
N ASN A 251 14.42 5.03 13.54
CA ASN A 251 14.51 4.41 14.85
C ASN A 251 15.90 4.77 15.43
N PRO A 252 15.99 5.37 16.64
CA PRO A 252 17.26 5.77 17.23
C PRO A 252 18.30 4.65 17.31
N ASP A 253 17.87 3.42 17.59
CA ASP A 253 18.76 2.26 17.77
C ASP A 253 18.95 1.44 16.50
N ALA A 254 18.02 1.52 15.54
CA ALA A 254 17.99 0.66 14.36
C ALA A 254 18.19 1.42 13.03
N GLY A 255 18.33 2.75 13.08
CA GLY A 255 18.56 3.60 11.90
C GLY A 255 17.29 3.91 11.10
N ASP A 256 17.47 4.25 9.84
CA ASP A 256 16.40 4.70 8.94
C ASP A 256 15.69 3.51 8.29
N TRP A 257 14.37 3.65 8.21
CA TRP A 257 13.47 2.67 7.62
C TRP A 257 12.42 3.35 6.77
N PHE A 258 11.87 2.64 5.80
CA PHE A 258 10.55 2.96 5.26
C PHE A 258 9.70 1.71 5.11
N VAL A 259 8.39 1.91 5.19
CA VAL A 259 7.36 0.91 4.92
C VAL A 259 6.62 1.32 3.65
N VAL A 260 6.40 0.36 2.76
CA VAL A 260 5.49 0.52 1.62
C VAL A 260 4.23 -0.27 1.92
N THR A 261 3.11 0.44 2.04
CA THR A 261 1.78 -0.20 2.03
C THR A 261 1.28 -0.19 0.60
N THR A 262 1.07 -1.37 0.02
CA THR A 262 0.59 -1.56 -1.34
C THR A 262 -0.85 -2.05 -1.31
N THR A 263 -1.73 -1.34 -2.00
CA THR A 263 -3.13 -1.74 -2.26
C THR A 263 -3.26 -2.06 -3.74
N VAL A 264 -3.68 -3.27 -4.05
CA VAL A 264 -3.97 -3.71 -5.42
C VAL A 264 -5.48 -3.83 -5.58
N GLU A 265 -6.04 -3.03 -6.47
CA GLU A 265 -7.45 -3.07 -6.87
C GLU A 265 -7.52 -3.66 -8.28
N ASP A 266 -8.09 -4.84 -8.40
CA ASP A 266 -8.25 -5.56 -9.67
C ASP A 266 -9.56 -6.35 -9.67
N PRO A 267 -10.70 -5.73 -9.98
CA PRO A 267 -12.00 -6.42 -9.95
C PRO A 267 -12.10 -7.66 -10.83
N LYS A 268 -11.20 -7.81 -11.81
CA LYS A 268 -11.12 -8.99 -12.67
C LYS A 268 -10.58 -10.21 -11.93
N ASN A 269 -9.54 -10.02 -11.12
CA ASN A 269 -8.84 -11.13 -10.46
C ASN A 269 -9.03 -11.17 -8.93
N LEU A 270 -9.43 -10.06 -8.31
CA LEU A 270 -9.57 -9.93 -6.87
C LEU A 270 -11.03 -9.61 -6.50
N ALA A 271 -11.57 -10.34 -5.54
CA ALA A 271 -12.92 -10.13 -5.00
C ALA A 271 -12.99 -8.89 -4.07
N GLN A 272 -11.84 -8.46 -3.56
CA GLN A 272 -11.67 -7.25 -2.74
C GLN A 272 -10.22 -6.76 -2.89
N PRO A 273 -9.88 -5.52 -2.52
CA PRO A 273 -8.51 -5.02 -2.56
C PRO A 273 -7.55 -5.93 -1.79
N PHE A 274 -6.40 -6.22 -2.40
CA PHE A 274 -5.32 -6.96 -1.75
C PHE A 274 -4.31 -5.96 -1.19
N ILE A 275 -4.20 -5.93 0.13
CA ILE A 275 -3.35 -4.97 0.85
C ILE A 275 -2.18 -5.72 1.48
N THR A 276 -0.98 -5.19 1.27
CA THR A 276 0.26 -5.75 1.82
C THR A 276 1.17 -4.64 2.31
N SER A 277 2.11 -4.97 3.19
CA SER A 277 3.20 -4.08 3.57
C SER A 277 4.56 -4.71 3.26
N SER A 278 5.56 -3.87 3.07
CA SER A 278 6.94 -4.31 2.88
C SER A 278 7.88 -3.33 3.56
N ASN A 279 8.80 -3.88 4.36
CA ASN A 279 9.71 -3.08 5.18
C ASN A 279 11.09 -3.02 4.52
N PHE A 280 11.69 -1.84 4.53
CA PHE A 280 13.04 -1.60 4.01
C PHE A 280 13.87 -0.85 5.03
N LYS A 281 15.09 -1.33 5.27
CA LYS A 281 16.09 -0.69 6.12
C LYS A 281 17.15 -0.03 5.26
N LYS A 282 17.57 1.18 5.62
CA LYS A 282 18.64 1.90 4.92
C LYS A 282 19.97 1.19 5.12
N GLU A 283 20.72 1.03 4.05
CA GLU A 283 22.11 0.59 4.08
C GLU A 283 23.04 1.81 3.96
N ALA A 284 24.23 1.70 4.55
CA ALA A 284 25.21 2.79 4.57
C ALA A 284 25.68 3.14 3.15
N ASP A 285 25.83 2.14 2.30
CA ASP A 285 26.33 2.28 0.94
C ASP A 285 25.73 1.20 0.00
N GLY A 286 26.19 1.20 -1.25
CA GLY A 286 25.78 0.24 -2.27
C GLY A 286 26.66 -1.00 -2.41
N SER A 287 27.55 -1.31 -1.45
CA SER A 287 28.53 -2.40 -1.57
C SER A 287 27.89 -3.78 -1.72
N LYS A 288 26.69 -3.96 -1.16
CA LYS A 288 25.93 -5.21 -1.22
C LYS A 288 24.97 -5.30 -2.40
N TRP A 289 25.01 -4.33 -3.31
CA TRP A 289 24.18 -4.36 -4.52
C TRP A 289 24.56 -5.54 -5.38
N ASN A 290 23.62 -6.42 -5.66
CA ASN A 290 23.84 -7.65 -6.39
C ASN A 290 22.70 -7.91 -7.40
N PRO A 291 22.74 -7.25 -8.56
CA PRO A 291 21.66 -7.35 -9.52
C PRO A 291 21.56 -8.76 -10.10
N GLN A 292 20.40 -9.35 -9.96
CA GLN A 292 20.06 -10.65 -10.51
C GLN A 292 18.95 -10.47 -11.57
N PRO A 293 19.13 -11.01 -12.78
CA PRO A 293 18.06 -10.95 -13.77
C PRO A 293 16.82 -11.67 -13.25
N CYS A 294 15.66 -11.27 -13.74
CA CYS A 294 14.46 -12.06 -13.50
C CYS A 294 14.62 -13.45 -14.14
N ARG A 295 14.25 -14.46 -13.39
CA ARG A 295 14.29 -15.86 -13.84
C ARG A 295 12.90 -16.45 -13.68
N ALA A 296 12.53 -17.30 -14.61
CA ALA A 296 11.50 -18.28 -14.37
C ALA A 296 11.92 -19.10 -13.15
N SER A 297 11.06 -19.25 -12.19
CA SER A 297 11.31 -19.94 -10.91
C SER A 297 11.18 -21.45 -11.06
#